data_55e6095cc551816dfdca3bb743bd748f
#
_entry.id   55e6095cc551816dfdca3bb743bd748f
#
_cell.length_a   1.000
_cell.length_b   1.000
_cell.length_c   1.000
_cell.angle_alpha   90.00
_cell.angle_beta   90.00
_cell.angle_gamma   90.00
#
_symmetry.space_group_name_H-M   'P 1'
#
loop_
_entity.id
_entity.type
_entity.pdbx_description
1 polymer ?
#
loop_
_entity_poly.entity_id
_entity_poly.type
_entity_poly.pdbx_seq_one_letter_code
_entity_poly.pdbx_strand_id
1 'polypeptide(L)'
;NDASPSLKWNDLIKSRDLFNVKDKFIALNGFEMTYPFKVKNPIGHINVFNSNGFVSSELPNMSLEKFYDLLYEQDDLIGQFNHPGKKFGTFNDFKYSDHGDYVMSLIEVGNGYSKDMSKNIRSHDMYQLALDNGWHLAPTCNQDNHRVDFGIANEFRTVILATDLNKDALYDSLRNMRVYATEDKNIKIDYSINNLPMGSTIKNTSKLNFNISAIDSD
;
A
#
# COMPACT_ATOMS: atom_id res chain seq x y z
N ASN A 1 -8.58 17.75 24.56
CA ASN A 1 -7.13 17.93 24.71
C ASN A 1 -6.44 17.20 23.58
N ASP A 2 -6.49 17.78 22.41
CA ASP A 2 -5.78 17.20 21.28
C ASP A 2 -4.31 17.55 21.44
N ALA A 3 -3.51 16.51 21.75
CA ALA A 3 -2.07 16.64 21.58
C ALA A 3 -1.84 17.19 20.17
N SER A 4 -0.98 18.20 20.03
CA SER A 4 -0.73 18.78 18.73
C SER A 4 -0.32 17.67 17.75
N PRO A 5 -0.70 17.75 16.48
CA PRO A 5 -0.32 16.76 15.48
C PRO A 5 1.16 16.42 15.49
N SER A 6 2.04 17.39 15.78
CA SER A 6 3.48 17.19 15.92
C SER A 6 3.87 16.28 17.10
N LEU A 7 3.12 16.30 18.21
CA LEU A 7 3.38 15.40 19.35
C LEU A 7 3.04 13.94 19.01
N LYS A 8 1.87 13.72 18.38
CA LYS A 8 1.46 12.37 17.92
C LYS A 8 2.46 11.79 16.92
N TRP A 9 2.94 12.63 16.00
CA TRP A 9 3.95 12.22 15.03
C TRP A 9 5.27 11.83 15.71
N ASN A 10 5.75 12.64 16.66
CA ASN A 10 6.97 12.33 17.42
C ASN A 10 6.84 11.03 18.22
N ASP A 11 5.66 10.76 18.79
CA ASP A 11 5.42 9.51 19.53
C ASP A 11 5.36 8.31 18.60
N LEU A 12 4.82 8.46 17.37
CA LEU A 12 4.86 7.42 16.34
C LEU A 12 6.31 7.09 15.96
N ILE A 13 7.15 8.09 15.72
CA ILE A 13 8.57 7.90 15.39
C ILE A 13 9.32 7.20 16.52
N LYS A 14 9.12 7.61 17.77
CA LYS A 14 9.71 6.94 18.95
C LYS A 14 9.27 5.49 19.07
N SER A 15 7.97 5.22 18.85
CA SER A 15 7.42 3.87 18.90
C SER A 15 8.00 3.00 17.78
N ARG A 16 8.09 3.53 16.55
CA ARG A 16 8.75 2.84 15.43
C ARG A 16 10.16 2.41 15.81
N ASP A 17 10.96 3.33 16.35
CA ASP A 17 12.37 3.06 16.70
C ASP A 17 12.48 2.06 17.85
N LEU A 18 11.57 2.12 18.82
CA LEU A 18 11.52 1.19 19.96
C LEU A 18 11.25 -0.26 19.53
N PHE A 19 10.38 -0.46 18.53
CA PHE A 19 9.97 -1.80 18.09
C PHE A 19 10.84 -2.38 16.97
N ASN A 20 11.76 -1.62 16.40
CA ASN A 20 12.71 -2.14 15.43
C ASN A 20 13.68 -3.13 16.07
N VAL A 21 13.73 -4.34 15.55
CA VAL A 21 14.66 -5.39 16.01
C VAL A 21 15.43 -5.89 14.79
N LYS A 22 16.72 -5.59 14.76
CA LYS A 22 17.60 -5.97 13.64
C LYS A 22 17.39 -7.44 13.26
N ASP A 23 17.27 -7.70 11.97
CA ASP A 23 17.11 -9.01 11.34
C ASP A 23 15.87 -9.82 11.79
N LYS A 24 14.90 -9.17 12.46
CA LYS A 24 13.69 -9.82 12.98
C LYS A 24 12.41 -9.05 12.68
N PHE A 25 12.40 -7.75 12.92
CA PHE A 25 11.20 -6.94 12.78
C PHE A 25 11.56 -5.50 12.44
N ILE A 26 10.96 -4.96 11.39
CA ILE A 26 11.10 -3.57 10.97
C ILE A 26 9.74 -2.88 11.07
N ALA A 27 9.64 -1.89 11.94
CA ALA A 27 8.52 -0.97 11.99
C ALA A 27 8.77 0.17 11.00
N LEU A 28 7.84 0.39 10.09
CA LEU A 28 7.87 1.49 9.12
C LEU A 28 6.97 2.62 9.60
N ASN A 29 7.26 3.86 9.21
CA ASN A 29 6.43 5.01 9.51
C ASN A 29 5.66 5.47 8.29
N GLY A 30 4.51 6.09 8.55
CA GLY A 30 3.63 6.63 7.54
C GLY A 30 2.39 7.26 8.17
N PHE A 31 1.49 7.71 7.34
CA PHE A 31 0.17 8.19 7.77
C PHE A 31 -0.89 7.80 6.76
N GLU A 32 -2.11 7.79 7.19
CA GLU A 32 -3.26 7.66 6.30
C GLU A 32 -3.91 9.02 6.05
N MET A 33 -3.91 9.46 4.80
CA MET A 33 -4.73 10.56 4.32
C MET A 33 -6.17 10.07 4.20
N THR A 34 -7.06 10.60 5.02
CA THR A 34 -8.47 10.17 5.07
C THR A 34 -9.36 11.26 4.52
N TYR A 35 -9.92 11.08 3.33
CA TYR A 35 -10.99 11.93 2.82
C TYR A 35 -12.33 11.51 3.41
N PRO A 36 -13.31 12.45 3.57
CA PRO A 36 -14.63 12.12 4.06
C PRO A 36 -15.29 11.03 3.20
N PHE A 37 -15.76 9.95 3.85
CA PHE A 37 -16.39 8.81 3.13
C PHE A 37 -17.92 8.76 3.27
N LYS A 38 -18.51 9.49 4.23
CA LYS A 38 -19.97 9.61 4.39
C LYS A 38 -20.54 10.75 3.53
N VAL A 39 -20.11 10.83 2.29
CA VAL A 39 -20.50 11.86 1.31
C VAL A 39 -20.94 11.19 0.01
N LYS A 40 -21.58 11.96 -0.91
CA LYS A 40 -22.16 11.38 -2.13
C LYS A 40 -21.13 10.70 -3.04
N ASN A 41 -19.94 11.23 -3.16
CA ASN A 41 -18.86 10.65 -3.98
C ASN A 41 -17.58 10.72 -3.14
N PRO A 42 -17.33 9.72 -2.28
CA PRO A 42 -16.12 9.72 -1.49
C PRO A 42 -14.88 9.55 -2.38
N ILE A 43 -13.80 10.23 -2.01
CA ILE A 43 -12.54 10.17 -2.76
C ILE A 43 -11.81 8.88 -2.48
N GLY A 44 -11.50 8.59 -1.21
CA GLY A 44 -10.76 7.42 -0.77
C GLY A 44 -9.82 7.71 0.39
N HIS A 45 -9.09 6.70 0.81
CA HIS A 45 -8.05 6.81 1.83
C HIS A 45 -6.71 6.38 1.23
N ILE A 46 -5.63 7.06 1.58
CA ILE A 46 -4.30 6.83 1.01
C ILE A 46 -3.29 6.70 2.15
N ASN A 47 -2.60 5.56 2.22
CA ASN A 47 -1.41 5.46 3.04
C ASN A 47 -0.21 6.08 2.33
N VAL A 48 0.58 6.83 3.09
CA VAL A 48 1.86 7.37 2.63
C VAL A 48 2.95 6.86 3.56
N PHE A 49 3.85 6.05 3.03
CA PHE A 49 5.00 5.50 3.74
C PHE A 49 6.25 6.34 3.52
N ASN A 50 7.20 6.23 4.43
CA ASN A 50 8.49 6.93 4.45
C ASN A 50 8.38 8.46 4.55
N SER A 51 7.27 8.99 5.03
CA SER A 51 7.09 10.42 5.17
C SER A 51 7.80 10.98 6.42
N ASN A 52 8.16 12.26 6.36
CA ASN A 52 8.74 13.00 7.50
C ASN A 52 7.69 13.79 8.30
N GLY A 53 6.42 13.61 7.97
CA GLY A 53 5.26 14.28 8.58
C GLY A 53 3.98 13.76 7.97
N PHE A 54 2.90 14.49 8.16
CA PHE A 54 1.59 14.14 7.59
C PHE A 54 0.86 15.37 7.04
N VAL A 55 -0.11 15.10 6.17
CA VAL A 55 -1.01 16.10 5.58
C VAL A 55 -2.44 15.71 5.94
N SER A 56 -3.28 16.68 6.25
CA SER A 56 -4.71 16.49 6.55
C SER A 56 -5.58 16.86 5.36
N SER A 57 -6.61 16.06 5.10
CA SER A 57 -7.65 16.37 4.11
C SER A 57 -8.52 17.58 4.52
N GLU A 58 -8.46 17.97 5.78
CA GLU A 58 -9.15 19.16 6.31
C GLU A 58 -8.49 20.48 5.89
N LEU A 59 -7.31 20.44 5.31
CA LEU A 59 -6.68 21.63 4.77
C LEU A 59 -7.53 22.23 3.63
N PRO A 60 -7.68 23.55 3.56
CA PRO A 60 -8.48 24.21 2.53
C PRO A 60 -8.06 23.79 1.11
N ASN A 61 -9.05 23.41 0.31
CA ASN A 61 -8.85 23.01 -1.09
C ASN A 61 -7.90 21.80 -1.28
N MET A 62 -7.88 20.86 -0.34
CA MET A 62 -7.10 19.63 -0.47
C MET A 62 -7.83 18.65 -1.38
N SER A 63 -7.72 18.85 -2.70
CA SER A 63 -8.17 17.87 -3.70
C SER A 63 -7.20 16.71 -3.82
N LEU A 64 -7.63 15.64 -4.49
CA LEU A 64 -6.79 14.48 -4.75
C LEU A 64 -5.57 14.85 -5.62
N GLU A 65 -5.77 15.65 -6.66
CA GLU A 65 -4.71 16.14 -7.54
C GLU A 65 -3.68 16.97 -6.77
N LYS A 66 -4.15 17.90 -5.94
CA LYS A 66 -3.25 18.69 -5.09
C LYS A 66 -2.48 17.84 -4.11
N PHE A 67 -3.07 16.76 -3.63
CA PHE A 67 -2.36 15.83 -2.76
C PHE A 67 -1.27 15.08 -3.51
N TYR A 68 -1.52 14.62 -4.73
CA TYR A 68 -0.47 14.01 -5.57
C TYR A 68 0.67 14.99 -5.86
N ASP A 69 0.37 16.26 -6.16
CA ASP A 69 1.39 17.29 -6.37
C ASP A 69 2.28 17.48 -5.13
N LEU A 70 1.67 17.56 -3.94
CA LEU A 70 2.41 17.67 -2.68
C LEU A 70 3.30 16.47 -2.38
N LEU A 71 2.86 15.26 -2.74
CA LEU A 71 3.67 14.06 -2.57
C LEU A 71 4.80 14.01 -3.60
N TYR A 72 4.52 14.41 -4.84
CA TYR A 72 5.49 14.43 -5.93
C TYR A 72 6.68 15.38 -5.67
N GLU A 73 6.46 16.47 -4.94
CA GLU A 73 7.51 17.41 -4.52
C GLU A 73 8.45 16.85 -3.43
N GLN A 74 8.16 15.65 -2.90
CA GLN A 74 8.95 15.03 -1.85
C GLN A 74 9.60 13.74 -2.36
N ASP A 75 10.88 13.59 -2.07
CA ASP A 75 11.63 12.40 -2.45
C ASP A 75 11.22 11.18 -1.60
N ASP A 76 11.31 10.00 -2.19
CA ASP A 76 11.24 8.70 -1.52
C ASP A 76 9.93 8.34 -0.84
N LEU A 77 8.83 9.03 -1.11
CA LEU A 77 7.52 8.63 -0.64
C LEU A 77 6.97 7.42 -1.41
N ILE A 78 6.11 6.65 -0.75
CA ILE A 78 5.41 5.52 -1.34
C ILE A 78 3.93 5.63 -0.97
N GLY A 79 3.07 5.74 -1.97
CA GLY A 79 1.63 5.81 -1.80
C GLY A 79 0.95 4.46 -1.98
N GLN A 80 -0.13 4.25 -1.23
CA GLN A 80 -1.02 3.10 -1.36
C GLN A 80 -2.47 3.55 -1.37
N PHE A 81 -3.23 3.13 -2.35
CA PHE A 81 -4.70 3.25 -2.36
C PHE A 81 -5.31 2.23 -1.40
N ASN A 82 -5.99 2.70 -0.34
CA ASN A 82 -6.56 1.84 0.68
C ASN A 82 -8.00 1.45 0.33
N HIS A 83 -8.34 0.16 0.54
CA HIS A 83 -9.69 -0.43 0.46
C HIS A 83 -10.63 0.28 -0.53
N PRO A 84 -10.23 0.44 -1.81
CA PRO A 84 -11.02 1.17 -2.80
C PRO A 84 -12.38 0.52 -3.02
N GLY A 85 -13.39 1.34 -3.27
CA GLY A 85 -14.75 0.87 -3.54
C GLY A 85 -15.82 1.88 -3.18
N LYS A 86 -17.06 1.57 -3.49
CA LYS A 86 -18.23 2.47 -3.32
C LYS A 86 -18.39 3.05 -1.91
N LYS A 87 -17.95 2.31 -0.89
CA LYS A 87 -18.10 2.73 0.51
C LYS A 87 -17.12 3.82 0.90
N PHE A 88 -15.86 3.70 0.50
CA PHE A 88 -14.78 4.57 0.95
C PHE A 88 -14.31 5.53 -0.13
N GLY A 89 -14.47 5.17 -1.41
CA GLY A 89 -14.13 5.98 -2.55
C GLY A 89 -13.41 5.20 -3.65
N THR A 90 -13.43 5.75 -4.83
CA THR A 90 -12.83 5.18 -6.05
C THR A 90 -11.73 6.05 -6.62
N PHE A 91 -11.24 7.03 -5.84
CA PHE A 91 -10.19 7.96 -6.26
C PHE A 91 -10.52 8.64 -7.61
N ASN A 92 -11.77 9.17 -7.70
CA ASN A 92 -12.32 9.73 -8.95
C ASN A 92 -12.27 8.70 -10.10
N ASP A 93 -12.72 7.46 -9.83
CA ASP A 93 -12.67 6.31 -10.74
C ASP A 93 -11.25 6.04 -11.27
N PHE A 94 -10.25 6.23 -10.42
CA PHE A 94 -8.83 6.09 -10.75
C PHE A 94 -8.42 6.92 -11.97
N LYS A 95 -8.96 8.14 -12.10
CA LYS A 95 -8.49 9.06 -13.14
C LYS A 95 -6.97 9.18 -13.05
N TYR A 96 -6.30 8.89 -14.18
CA TYR A 96 -4.83 8.88 -14.23
C TYR A 96 -4.22 10.26 -13.95
N SER A 97 -3.09 10.26 -13.26
CA SER A 97 -2.27 11.43 -12.93
C SER A 97 -0.80 11.04 -12.99
N ASP A 98 0.01 11.74 -13.77
CA ASP A 98 1.45 11.47 -13.87
C ASP A 98 2.16 11.63 -12.51
N HIS A 99 1.83 12.69 -11.76
CA HIS A 99 2.38 12.89 -10.41
C HIS A 99 1.90 11.82 -9.43
N GLY A 100 0.60 11.43 -9.56
CA GLY A 100 0.06 10.34 -8.77
C GLY A 100 0.75 9.01 -9.07
N ASP A 101 0.92 8.64 -10.34
CA ASP A 101 1.54 7.38 -10.75
C ASP A 101 3.03 7.28 -10.33
N TYR A 102 3.72 8.42 -10.26
CA TYR A 102 5.09 8.48 -9.76
C TYR A 102 5.22 8.09 -8.29
N VAL A 103 4.23 8.45 -7.46
CA VAL A 103 4.26 8.26 -6.00
C VAL A 103 3.50 7.01 -5.55
N MET A 104 2.36 6.73 -6.21
CA MET A 104 1.49 5.61 -5.86
C MET A 104 2.02 4.33 -6.48
N SER A 105 2.47 3.41 -5.65
CA SER A 105 3.02 2.11 -6.10
C SER A 105 2.14 0.94 -5.71
N LEU A 106 1.16 1.14 -4.82
CA LEU A 106 0.42 0.06 -4.17
C LEU A 106 -1.09 0.31 -4.17
N ILE A 107 -1.85 -0.78 -4.16
CA ILE A 107 -3.31 -0.76 -4.02
C ILE A 107 -3.79 -1.95 -3.18
N GLU A 108 -4.66 -1.74 -2.22
CA GLU A 108 -5.28 -2.81 -1.47
C GLU A 108 -6.31 -3.56 -2.32
N VAL A 109 -6.06 -4.85 -2.53
CA VAL A 109 -7.03 -5.79 -3.10
C VAL A 109 -7.74 -6.60 -2.02
N GLY A 110 -7.18 -6.63 -0.81
CA GLY A 110 -7.78 -7.21 0.39
C GLY A 110 -7.57 -6.31 1.61
N ASN A 111 -8.62 -6.06 2.39
CA ASN A 111 -8.55 -5.25 3.60
C ASN A 111 -9.52 -5.76 4.67
N GLY A 112 -9.10 -5.72 5.91
CA GLY A 112 -9.90 -6.03 7.09
C GLY A 112 -9.22 -6.98 8.06
N TYR A 113 -9.73 -6.97 9.28
CA TYR A 113 -9.17 -7.76 10.40
C TYR A 113 -10.15 -8.81 10.95
N SER A 114 -11.22 -9.15 10.21
CA SER A 114 -12.14 -10.18 10.63
C SER A 114 -11.52 -11.58 10.49
N LYS A 115 -11.69 -12.41 11.54
CA LYS A 115 -11.35 -13.84 11.47
C LYS A 115 -12.26 -14.59 10.49
N ASP A 116 -13.51 -14.13 10.34
CA ASP A 116 -14.38 -14.55 9.26
C ASP A 116 -13.97 -13.83 7.99
N MET A 117 -13.20 -14.51 7.18
CA MET A 117 -12.57 -13.96 5.95
C MET A 117 -13.61 -13.39 4.98
N SER A 118 -14.85 -13.91 4.98
CA SER A 118 -15.93 -13.43 4.11
C SER A 118 -16.40 -11.99 4.43
N LYS A 119 -16.08 -11.49 5.62
CA LYS A 119 -16.43 -10.14 6.07
C LYS A 119 -15.38 -9.08 5.73
N ASN A 120 -14.22 -9.52 5.25
CA ASN A 120 -13.17 -8.61 4.83
C ASN A 120 -13.44 -8.10 3.41
N ILE A 121 -12.94 -6.91 3.10
CA ILE A 121 -13.13 -6.24 1.80
C ILE A 121 -12.24 -6.93 0.77
N ARG A 122 -12.75 -7.07 -0.45
CA ARG A 122 -11.98 -7.44 -1.65
C ARG A 122 -12.28 -6.45 -2.75
N SER A 123 -11.23 -5.95 -3.39
CA SER A 123 -11.27 -4.83 -4.35
C SER A 123 -10.55 -5.18 -5.66
N HIS A 124 -10.68 -6.42 -6.12
CA HIS A 124 -10.03 -6.86 -7.36
C HIS A 124 -10.53 -6.09 -8.60
N ASP A 125 -11.83 -5.75 -8.63
CA ASP A 125 -12.44 -4.93 -9.67
C ASP A 125 -11.89 -3.50 -9.70
N MET A 126 -11.58 -2.94 -8.54
CA MET A 126 -10.96 -1.61 -8.44
C MET A 126 -9.49 -1.64 -8.88
N TYR A 127 -8.77 -2.71 -8.56
CA TYR A 127 -7.41 -2.92 -9.04
C TYR A 127 -7.38 -3.03 -10.58
N GLN A 128 -8.27 -3.83 -11.16
CA GLN A 128 -8.41 -3.93 -12.61
C GLN A 128 -8.71 -2.57 -13.24
N LEU A 129 -9.65 -1.81 -12.68
CA LEU A 129 -9.99 -0.47 -13.17
C LEU A 129 -8.80 0.48 -13.13
N ALA A 130 -8.00 0.44 -12.06
CA ALA A 130 -6.80 1.27 -11.95
C ALA A 130 -5.78 0.93 -13.06
N LEU A 131 -5.50 -0.37 -13.28
CA LEU A 131 -4.58 -0.82 -14.34
C LEU A 131 -5.09 -0.44 -15.73
N ASP A 132 -6.39 -0.59 -16.00
CA ASP A 132 -7.01 -0.22 -17.27
C ASP A 132 -6.91 1.29 -17.56
N ASN A 133 -6.85 2.10 -16.50
CA ASN A 133 -6.64 3.55 -16.59
C ASN A 133 -5.16 3.95 -16.70
N GLY A 134 -4.23 3.00 -16.71
CA GLY A 134 -2.80 3.23 -16.95
C GLY A 134 -1.92 3.35 -15.70
N TRP A 135 -2.47 3.14 -14.50
CA TRP A 135 -1.68 3.15 -13.27
C TRP A 135 -0.72 1.96 -13.19
N HIS A 136 0.46 2.19 -12.62
CA HIS A 136 1.46 1.15 -12.32
C HIS A 136 1.41 0.83 -10.83
N LEU A 137 0.68 -0.22 -10.46
CA LEU A 137 0.40 -0.56 -9.06
C LEU A 137 0.64 -2.04 -8.79
N ALA A 138 1.14 -2.36 -7.59
CA ALA A 138 1.17 -3.73 -7.08
C ALA A 138 0.05 -3.96 -6.04
N PRO A 139 -0.54 -5.18 -6.00
CA PRO A 139 -1.60 -5.50 -5.07
C PRO A 139 -1.06 -5.73 -3.66
N THR A 140 -1.79 -5.25 -2.67
CA THR A 140 -1.53 -5.49 -1.24
C THR A 140 -2.75 -6.08 -0.54
N CYS A 141 -2.51 -6.78 0.57
CA CYS A 141 -3.54 -7.37 1.40
C CYS A 141 -3.21 -7.08 2.87
N ASN A 142 -3.99 -6.23 3.51
CA ASN A 142 -3.67 -5.66 4.81
C ASN A 142 -4.84 -5.79 5.78
N GLN A 143 -4.55 -5.69 7.08
CA GLN A 143 -5.58 -5.89 8.11
C GLN A 143 -6.32 -4.61 8.48
N ASP A 144 -5.74 -3.42 8.31
CA ASP A 144 -6.31 -2.16 8.79
C ASP A 144 -6.79 -2.28 10.25
N ASN A 145 -5.92 -2.88 11.07
CA ASN A 145 -6.30 -3.36 12.39
C ASN A 145 -6.24 -2.24 13.43
N HIS A 146 -7.38 -1.92 14.03
CA HIS A 146 -7.54 -0.94 15.11
C HIS A 146 -7.62 -1.58 16.50
N ARG A 147 -7.12 -2.81 16.66
CA ARG A 147 -7.10 -3.58 17.92
C ARG A 147 -5.67 -3.93 18.31
N VAL A 148 -5.52 -4.74 19.35
CA VAL A 148 -4.21 -5.14 19.87
C VAL A 148 -3.62 -6.41 19.23
N ASP A 149 -4.36 -7.05 18.31
CA ASP A 149 -3.98 -8.30 17.65
C ASP A 149 -3.36 -8.06 16.26
N PHE A 150 -2.48 -7.07 16.16
CA PHE A 150 -1.77 -6.71 14.93
C PHE A 150 -1.03 -7.92 14.33
N GLY A 151 -1.23 -8.15 13.05
CA GLY A 151 -0.58 -9.22 12.28
C GLY A 151 -1.12 -10.63 12.54
N ILE A 152 -1.98 -10.83 13.55
CA ILE A 152 -2.52 -12.14 13.91
C ILE A 152 -4.05 -12.23 13.86
N ALA A 153 -4.73 -11.13 13.49
CA ALA A 153 -6.18 -11.09 13.43
C ALA A 153 -6.76 -12.04 12.38
N ASN A 154 -6.08 -12.17 11.25
CA ASN A 154 -6.41 -13.09 10.16
C ASN A 154 -5.16 -13.43 9.32
N GLU A 155 -5.35 -14.09 8.19
CA GLU A 155 -4.26 -14.56 7.33
C GLU A 155 -3.91 -13.61 6.17
N PHE A 156 -4.53 -12.44 6.07
CA PHE A 156 -4.15 -11.42 5.08
C PHE A 156 -2.70 -10.98 5.26
N ARG A 157 -1.92 -11.05 4.18
CA ARG A 157 -0.52 -10.60 4.14
C ARG A 157 -0.21 -9.88 2.84
N THR A 158 0.63 -8.87 2.95
CA THR A 158 1.43 -8.35 1.83
C THR A 158 2.83 -8.93 1.98
N VAL A 159 3.26 -9.73 1.01
CA VAL A 159 4.61 -10.29 1.00
C VAL A 159 5.52 -9.36 0.22
N ILE A 160 6.66 -9.00 0.80
CA ILE A 160 7.65 -8.09 0.20
C ILE A 160 8.88 -8.91 -0.18
N LEU A 161 9.24 -8.87 -1.46
CA LEU A 161 10.44 -9.52 -1.99
C LEU A 161 11.62 -8.56 -1.90
N ALA A 162 12.32 -8.59 -0.79
CA ALA A 162 13.44 -7.71 -0.48
C ALA A 162 14.76 -8.49 -0.41
N THR A 163 15.87 -7.81 -0.71
CA THR A 163 17.22 -8.40 -0.63
C THR A 163 17.70 -8.57 0.79
N ASP A 164 17.11 -7.83 1.73
CA ASP A 164 17.49 -7.84 3.14
C ASP A 164 16.31 -7.38 4.02
N LEU A 165 16.34 -7.73 5.31
CA LEU A 165 15.36 -7.25 6.29
C LEU A 165 15.85 -5.95 6.94
N ASN A 166 15.82 -4.88 6.18
CA ASN A 166 16.09 -3.52 6.65
C ASN A 166 15.16 -2.52 5.97
N LYS A 167 15.08 -1.32 6.53
CA LYS A 167 14.16 -0.27 6.07
C LYS A 167 14.34 0.06 4.59
N ASP A 168 15.58 0.23 4.14
CA ASP A 168 15.89 0.69 2.80
C ASP A 168 15.52 -0.37 1.75
N ALA A 169 15.85 -1.64 2.00
CA ALA A 169 15.49 -2.75 1.14
C ALA A 169 13.97 -2.96 1.05
N LEU A 170 13.24 -2.77 2.17
CA LEU A 170 11.78 -2.86 2.18
C LEU A 170 11.15 -1.73 1.38
N TYR A 171 11.59 -0.49 1.57
CA TYR A 171 11.06 0.66 0.80
C TYR A 171 11.43 0.57 -0.68
N ASP A 172 12.63 0.12 -1.01
CA ASP A 172 13.02 -0.13 -2.41
C ASP A 172 12.10 -1.18 -3.05
N SER A 173 11.78 -2.24 -2.34
CA SER A 173 10.87 -3.28 -2.85
C SER A 173 9.43 -2.80 -3.01
N LEU A 174 8.90 -2.02 -2.06
CA LEU A 174 7.57 -1.42 -2.17
C LEU A 174 7.48 -0.45 -3.35
N ARG A 175 8.47 0.41 -3.52
CA ARG A 175 8.52 1.39 -4.62
C ARG A 175 8.63 0.70 -5.98
N ASN A 176 9.39 -0.37 -6.08
CA ASN A 176 9.56 -1.15 -7.29
C ASN A 176 8.51 -2.27 -7.44
N MET A 177 7.41 -2.22 -6.68
CA MET A 177 6.28 -3.14 -6.80
C MET A 177 6.68 -4.63 -6.68
N ARG A 178 7.76 -4.94 -5.97
CA ARG A 178 8.20 -6.32 -5.69
C ARG A 178 7.45 -6.90 -4.51
N VAL A 179 6.12 -6.97 -4.66
CA VAL A 179 5.21 -7.45 -3.61
C VAL A 179 4.07 -8.27 -4.21
N TYR A 180 3.47 -9.12 -3.42
CA TYR A 180 2.20 -9.75 -3.76
C TYR A 180 1.26 -9.79 -2.56
N ALA A 181 -0.04 -9.79 -2.86
CA ALA A 181 -1.11 -9.96 -1.88
C ALA A 181 -1.46 -11.43 -1.71
N THR A 182 -1.76 -11.84 -0.48
CA THR A 182 -2.21 -13.20 -0.20
C THR A 182 -3.24 -13.22 0.94
N GLU A 183 -4.16 -14.18 0.86
CA GLU A 183 -5.09 -14.56 1.94
C GLU A 183 -4.57 -15.74 2.75
N ASP A 184 -3.32 -16.13 2.53
CA ASP A 184 -2.60 -17.19 3.21
C ASP A 184 -1.31 -16.63 3.83
N LYS A 185 -1.02 -17.02 5.09
CA LYS A 185 0.10 -16.46 5.86
C LYS A 185 1.47 -17.04 5.52
N ASN A 186 1.53 -18.17 4.82
CA ASN A 186 2.76 -18.94 4.62
C ASN A 186 3.07 -19.31 3.16
N ILE A 187 2.18 -19.05 2.22
CA ILE A 187 2.45 -19.23 0.79
C ILE A 187 3.62 -18.38 0.32
N LYS A 188 4.52 -19.01 -0.44
CA LYS A 188 5.65 -18.33 -1.08
C LYS A 188 5.49 -18.42 -2.58
N ILE A 189 5.53 -17.26 -3.25
CA ILE A 189 5.42 -17.16 -4.70
C ILE A 189 6.70 -16.54 -5.24
N ASP A 190 7.32 -17.21 -6.19
CA ASP A 190 8.35 -16.65 -7.07
C ASP A 190 7.76 -16.54 -8.47
N TYR A 191 7.82 -15.32 -9.02
CA TYR A 191 7.23 -15.01 -10.32
C TYR A 191 8.17 -14.10 -11.11
N SER A 192 8.51 -14.54 -12.30
CA SER A 192 9.30 -13.75 -13.24
C SER A 192 8.81 -13.88 -14.67
N ILE A 193 9.04 -12.86 -15.48
CA ILE A 193 8.81 -12.89 -16.94
C ILE A 193 10.09 -12.50 -17.63
N ASN A 194 10.55 -13.33 -18.57
CA ASN A 194 11.82 -13.13 -19.28
C ASN A 194 13.02 -12.94 -18.33
N ASN A 195 13.04 -13.63 -17.18
CA ASN A 195 13.97 -13.52 -16.07
C ASN A 195 13.97 -12.15 -15.36
N LEU A 196 12.97 -11.31 -15.61
CA LEU A 196 12.76 -10.08 -14.85
C LEU A 196 11.78 -10.36 -13.70
N PRO A 197 12.08 -9.90 -12.49
CA PRO A 197 11.25 -10.17 -11.32
C PRO A 197 9.92 -9.43 -11.37
N MET A 198 8.99 -9.84 -10.53
CA MET A 198 7.75 -9.15 -10.19
C MET A 198 8.01 -7.64 -9.98
N GLY A 199 7.08 -6.78 -10.45
CA GLY A 199 7.23 -5.32 -10.44
C GLY A 199 7.96 -4.73 -11.65
N SER A 200 8.57 -5.56 -12.51
CA SER A 200 9.31 -5.08 -13.68
C SER A 200 8.39 -4.65 -14.82
N THR A 201 8.76 -3.57 -15.51
CA THR A 201 8.13 -3.15 -16.76
C THR A 201 8.87 -3.74 -17.96
N ILE A 202 8.17 -4.48 -18.81
CA ILE A 202 8.74 -5.11 -20.01
C ILE A 202 8.26 -4.34 -21.24
N LYS A 203 9.21 -3.84 -22.04
CA LYS A 203 8.94 -3.08 -23.25
C LYS A 203 9.44 -3.82 -24.49
N ASN A 204 8.76 -3.60 -25.62
CA ASN A 204 9.21 -4.03 -26.96
C ASN A 204 9.55 -5.53 -27.06
N THR A 205 8.74 -6.40 -26.49
CA THR A 205 8.91 -7.84 -26.61
C THR A 205 7.75 -8.49 -27.37
N SER A 206 8.07 -9.44 -28.24
CA SER A 206 7.08 -10.25 -28.97
C SER A 206 6.81 -11.59 -28.28
N LYS A 207 7.58 -11.94 -27.25
CA LYS A 207 7.46 -13.21 -26.55
C LYS A 207 7.63 -13.02 -25.05
N LEU A 208 6.72 -13.59 -24.29
CA LEU A 208 6.77 -13.63 -22.82
C LEU A 208 7.00 -15.07 -22.37
N ASN A 209 8.08 -15.31 -21.64
CA ASN A 209 8.36 -16.58 -21.00
C ASN A 209 8.10 -16.41 -19.50
N PHE A 210 7.05 -17.03 -19.00
CA PHE A 210 6.66 -17.01 -17.61
C PHE A 210 7.42 -18.09 -16.84
N ASN A 211 7.91 -17.75 -15.68
CA ASN A 211 8.47 -18.66 -14.71
C ASN A 211 7.76 -18.42 -13.37
N ILE A 212 7.05 -19.43 -12.88
CA ILE A 212 6.19 -19.32 -11.69
C ILE A 212 6.46 -20.53 -10.81
N SER A 213 6.76 -20.27 -9.53
CA SER A 213 6.83 -21.26 -8.47
C SER A 213 5.97 -20.82 -7.31
N ALA A 214 5.13 -21.70 -6.79
CA ALA A 214 4.35 -21.48 -5.58
C ALA A 214 4.59 -22.63 -4.62
N ILE A 215 4.88 -22.31 -3.36
CA ILE A 215 5.11 -23.28 -2.30
C ILE A 215 4.21 -22.90 -1.13
N ASP A 216 3.40 -23.85 -0.73
CA ASP A 216 2.56 -23.80 0.46
C ASP A 216 2.92 -24.98 1.35
N SER A 217 3.01 -24.77 2.65
CA SER A 217 3.44 -25.79 3.60
C SER A 217 2.28 -26.45 4.35
N ASP A 218 1.04 -26.09 4.05
CA ASP A 218 -0.18 -26.65 4.66
C ASP A 218 -0.74 -27.85 3.89
#